data_885d2eef018ea56dc94656cf0a9f3493
#
_entry.id   885d2eef018ea56dc94656cf0a9f3493
#
_cell.length_a   1.000
_cell.length_b   1.000
_cell.length_c   1.000
_cell.angle_alpha   90.00
_cell.angle_beta   90.00
_cell.angle_gamma   90.00
#
_symmetry.space_group_name_H-M   'P 1'
#
loop_
_entity.id
_entity.type
_entity.pdbx_description
1 polymer ?
#
loop_
_entity_poly.entity_id
_entity_poly.type
_entity_poly.pdbx_seq_one_letter_code
_entity_poly.pdbx_strand_id
1 'polypeptide(L)'
;LLPGATSRFPLTPICNILQARPRRLGYNAGMLKQRTIKNLVQTVGVGLHSGTKVELTLRPAAPDTGIIFRRIDLDPVVELPMSATGVGDTRMASTLTKDGAKVSTVEHLLSACAGLGIDNLYIDLTAEEIPIMDGSASSFVFLLQQAGLQEQGAAKKFIRVKKPVEVREGTGDKEKWARLEPYDGFRLKFFIEFNHPAVDGTGQMAEVDFGIDSYVKEIARARTFGFMQDVETLRGMGLARGGSFENAIVMDEYRILNADGLRYDNEFVRHKILDAIGDLYLIGHPLLASYDAHKSGHGLNNQLLRELLRHPDAYEVVTFDSLDDAPQTYVMQARQEWALN
;
A
#
# COMPACT_ATOMS: atom_id res chain seq x y z
N LEU A 1 58.16 36.72 -49.92
CA LEU A 1 58.93 35.79 -50.71
C LEU A 1 59.07 34.45 -49.99
N LEU A 2 58.48 33.46 -50.57
CA LEU A 2 58.63 32.00 -50.52
C LEU A 2 57.38 31.28 -49.96
N PRO A 3 57.01 30.14 -50.60
CA PRO A 3 55.66 29.67 -50.70
C PRO A 3 55.39 28.48 -49.80
N GLY A 4 54.09 28.23 -49.68
CA GLY A 4 53.49 27.22 -48.85
C GLY A 4 53.78 25.76 -49.25
N ALA A 5 53.69 24.92 -48.28
CA ALA A 5 53.56 23.47 -48.48
C ALA A 5 52.30 22.98 -47.78
N THR A 6 51.29 22.64 -48.56
CA THR A 6 50.10 21.94 -48.14
C THR A 6 50.40 20.45 -48.06
N SER A 7 50.45 19.89 -46.84
CA SER A 7 50.44 18.44 -46.68
C SER A 7 49.01 17.97 -46.35
N ARG A 8 48.38 17.28 -47.27
CA ARG A 8 47.16 16.52 -47.07
C ARG A 8 47.47 15.21 -46.37
N PHE A 9 46.94 15.01 -45.18
CA PHE A 9 46.87 13.68 -44.52
C PHE A 9 45.61 12.96 -44.97
N PRO A 10 45.66 11.66 -45.27
CA PRO A 10 44.48 10.89 -45.63
C PRO A 10 43.63 10.55 -44.40
N LEU A 11 42.32 10.78 -44.52
CA LEU A 11 41.33 10.32 -43.55
C LEU A 11 41.19 8.82 -43.64
N THR A 12 41.60 8.12 -42.59
CA THR A 12 41.31 6.68 -42.37
C THR A 12 39.84 6.55 -41.89
N PRO A 13 39.08 5.56 -42.36
CA PRO A 13 37.67 5.40 -41.94
C PRO A 13 37.59 4.93 -40.48
N ILE A 14 36.76 5.62 -39.71
CA ILE A 14 36.43 5.28 -38.33
C ILE A 14 35.70 3.94 -38.34
N CYS A 15 36.40 2.91 -37.81
CA CYS A 15 35.86 1.59 -37.55
C CYS A 15 34.65 1.70 -36.61
N ASN A 16 33.49 1.20 -37.08
CA ASN A 16 32.30 1.00 -36.28
C ASN A 16 32.63 0.07 -35.11
N ILE A 17 32.87 0.65 -33.94
CA ILE A 17 32.84 -0.10 -32.68
C ILE A 17 31.37 -0.40 -32.38
N LEU A 18 30.93 -1.58 -32.79
CA LEU A 18 29.73 -2.20 -32.27
C LEU A 18 29.81 -2.17 -30.73
N GLN A 19 28.99 -1.34 -30.11
CA GLN A 19 28.80 -1.36 -28.67
C GLN A 19 28.27 -2.75 -28.31
N ALA A 20 29.16 -3.62 -27.86
CA ALA A 20 28.80 -4.85 -27.21
C ALA A 20 27.98 -4.48 -25.95
N ARG A 21 26.69 -4.82 -25.94
CA ARG A 21 25.89 -4.76 -24.72
C ARG A 21 26.65 -5.51 -23.63
N PRO A 22 26.80 -4.95 -22.41
CA PRO A 22 27.46 -5.68 -21.35
C PRO A 22 26.69 -6.98 -21.11
N ARG A 23 27.41 -8.12 -21.22
CA ARG A 23 26.89 -9.44 -20.84
C ARG A 23 26.42 -9.30 -19.39
N ARG A 24 25.11 -9.39 -19.15
CA ARG A 24 24.55 -9.53 -17.81
C ARG A 24 25.22 -10.75 -17.18
N LEU A 25 25.93 -10.52 -16.08
CA LEU A 25 26.43 -11.58 -15.22
C LEU A 25 25.21 -12.44 -14.84
N GLY A 26 25.29 -13.74 -15.15
CA GLY A 26 24.22 -14.69 -14.90
C GLY A 26 23.91 -14.81 -13.40
N TYR A 27 22.98 -14.00 -12.94
CA TYR A 27 22.24 -14.28 -11.72
C TYR A 27 21.20 -15.34 -12.06
N ASN A 28 21.10 -16.38 -11.23
CA ASN A 28 20.06 -17.40 -11.33
C ASN A 28 18.71 -16.72 -11.59
N ALA A 29 18.17 -16.92 -12.79
CA ALA A 29 16.86 -16.42 -13.20
C ALA A 29 15.77 -17.25 -12.49
N GLY A 30 15.63 -17.04 -11.18
CA GLY A 30 14.59 -17.67 -10.37
C GLY A 30 13.27 -16.96 -10.55
N MET A 31 12.16 -17.69 -10.39
CA MET A 31 10.80 -17.11 -10.36
C MET A 31 10.66 -16.12 -9.19
N LEU A 32 9.77 -15.16 -9.35
CA LEU A 32 9.35 -14.29 -8.25
C LEU A 32 8.46 -15.10 -7.28
N LYS A 33 8.89 -15.21 -6.03
CA LYS A 33 8.31 -16.11 -5.03
C LYS A 33 7.35 -15.40 -4.09
N GLN A 34 6.39 -16.15 -3.58
CA GLN A 34 5.56 -15.74 -2.46
C GLN A 34 6.39 -15.52 -1.19
N ARG A 35 5.85 -14.72 -0.26
CA ARG A 35 6.48 -14.39 1.01
C ARG A 35 5.54 -14.51 2.18
N THR A 36 6.13 -14.87 3.31
CA THR A 36 5.56 -14.81 4.65
C THR A 36 6.58 -14.21 5.62
N ILE A 37 6.26 -14.13 6.89
CA ILE A 37 7.22 -13.80 7.95
C ILE A 37 7.94 -15.06 8.44
N LYS A 38 9.17 -14.90 8.94
CA LYS A 38 9.98 -16.01 9.43
C LYS A 38 9.60 -16.44 10.84
N ASN A 39 9.38 -15.48 11.74
CA ASN A 39 9.06 -15.70 13.14
C ASN A 39 7.74 -15.06 13.51
N LEU A 40 7.09 -15.59 14.53
CA LEU A 40 5.94 -14.95 15.16
C LEU A 40 6.38 -13.63 15.80
N VAL A 41 5.56 -12.59 15.69
CA VAL A 41 5.73 -11.31 16.38
C VAL A 41 4.41 -10.85 16.97
N GLN A 42 4.51 -10.15 18.09
CA GLN A 42 3.35 -9.76 18.91
C GLN A 42 3.45 -8.29 19.32
N THR A 43 2.32 -7.61 19.39
CA THR A 43 2.21 -6.27 19.97
C THR A 43 0.86 -6.08 20.65
N VAL A 44 0.74 -5.02 21.42
CA VAL A 44 -0.49 -4.60 22.09
C VAL A 44 -0.73 -3.14 21.80
N GLY A 45 -1.97 -2.78 21.54
CA GLY A 45 -2.36 -1.40 21.32
C GLY A 45 -3.85 -1.18 21.59
N VAL A 46 -4.38 -0.08 21.07
CA VAL A 46 -5.80 0.27 21.17
C VAL A 46 -6.37 0.48 19.77
N GLY A 47 -7.63 0.11 19.58
CA GLY A 47 -8.36 0.45 18.36
C GLY A 47 -8.63 1.95 18.29
N LEU A 48 -8.46 2.57 17.11
CA LEU A 48 -8.70 4.00 16.91
C LEU A 48 -10.15 4.36 17.19
N HIS A 49 -11.08 3.55 16.69
CA HIS A 49 -12.51 3.82 16.77
C HIS A 49 -13.13 3.24 18.04
N SER A 50 -12.84 1.99 18.35
CA SER A 50 -13.37 1.29 19.52
C SER A 50 -12.80 1.79 20.86
N GLY A 51 -11.54 2.22 20.88
CA GLY A 51 -10.76 2.49 22.09
C GLY A 51 -10.45 1.22 22.90
N THR A 52 -10.74 0.05 22.35
CA THR A 52 -10.55 -1.24 23.03
C THR A 52 -9.10 -1.66 22.92
N LYS A 53 -8.54 -2.16 24.04
CA LYS A 53 -7.22 -2.80 24.03
C LYS A 53 -7.27 -4.07 23.20
N VAL A 54 -6.31 -4.25 22.33
CA VAL A 54 -6.18 -5.41 21.44
C VAL A 54 -4.75 -5.95 21.44
N GLU A 55 -4.63 -7.25 21.55
CA GLU A 55 -3.37 -7.96 21.31
C GLU A 55 -3.40 -8.45 19.86
N LEU A 56 -2.35 -8.07 19.11
CA LEU A 56 -2.12 -8.45 17.73
C LEU A 56 -0.96 -9.42 17.66
N THR A 57 -1.18 -10.60 17.08
CA THR A 57 -0.11 -11.58 16.82
C THR A 57 -0.05 -11.88 15.33
N LEU A 58 1.10 -11.63 14.71
CA LEU A 58 1.38 -12.00 13.34
C LEU A 58 2.11 -13.34 13.30
N ARG A 59 1.60 -14.29 12.49
CA ARG A 59 2.15 -15.66 12.38
C ARG A 59 2.47 -16.01 10.94
N PRO A 60 3.55 -16.76 10.70
CA PRO A 60 3.81 -17.34 9.38
C PRO A 60 2.60 -18.16 8.90
N ALA A 61 2.36 -18.12 7.60
CA ALA A 61 1.35 -18.96 6.95
C ALA A 61 1.97 -19.74 5.78
N ALA A 62 1.37 -20.88 5.42
CA ALA A 62 1.82 -21.70 4.29
C ALA A 62 1.65 -20.96 2.94
N PRO A 63 2.38 -21.36 1.89
CA PRO A 63 2.11 -20.86 0.55
C PRO A 63 0.63 -20.98 0.16
N ASP A 64 0.14 -20.02 -0.62
CA ASP A 64 -1.24 -19.94 -1.11
C ASP A 64 -2.33 -19.81 -0.03
N THR A 65 -1.96 -19.51 1.23
CA THR A 65 -2.91 -19.24 2.31
C THR A 65 -3.60 -17.87 2.12
N GLY A 66 -2.86 -16.87 1.60
CA GLY A 66 -3.28 -15.48 1.65
C GLY A 66 -3.14 -14.87 3.04
N ILE A 67 -3.74 -13.70 3.24
CA ILE A 67 -3.79 -13.04 4.55
C ILE A 67 -5.13 -13.35 5.21
N ILE A 68 -5.08 -13.92 6.41
CA ILE A 68 -6.26 -14.35 7.16
C ILE A 68 -6.25 -13.72 8.54
N PHE A 69 -7.27 -12.90 8.83
CA PHE A 69 -7.54 -12.36 10.16
C PHE A 69 -8.30 -13.39 10.99
N ARG A 70 -7.88 -13.58 12.25
CA ARG A 70 -8.51 -14.55 13.15
C ARG A 70 -8.91 -13.87 14.45
N ARG A 71 -10.20 -13.89 14.76
CA ARG A 71 -10.79 -13.42 16.02
C ARG A 71 -10.68 -14.56 17.05
N ILE A 72 -9.52 -14.56 17.73
CA ILE A 72 -9.17 -15.62 18.70
C ILE A 72 -9.83 -15.41 20.06
N ASP A 73 -10.48 -14.30 20.28
CA ASP A 73 -11.33 -14.00 21.44
C ASP A 73 -12.73 -14.58 21.32
N LEU A 74 -13.10 -15.12 20.15
CA LEU A 74 -14.39 -15.75 19.90
C LEU A 74 -14.28 -17.28 20.04
N ASP A 75 -15.37 -17.93 20.47
CA ASP A 75 -15.48 -19.37 20.52
C ASP A 75 -16.75 -19.81 19.74
N PRO A 76 -16.58 -20.51 18.62
CA PRO A 76 -15.31 -20.87 17.96
C PRO A 76 -14.58 -19.66 17.37
N VAL A 77 -13.26 -19.80 17.19
CA VAL A 77 -12.44 -18.80 16.46
C VAL A 77 -13.02 -18.56 15.07
N VAL A 78 -13.17 -17.29 14.70
CA VAL A 78 -13.68 -16.90 13.37
C VAL A 78 -12.53 -16.42 12.49
N GLU A 79 -12.39 -17.03 11.32
CA GLU A 79 -11.40 -16.63 10.31
C GLU A 79 -12.05 -15.78 9.23
N LEU A 80 -11.48 -14.59 9.01
CA LEU A 80 -11.90 -13.62 8.00
C LEU A 80 -10.76 -13.50 6.95
N PRO A 81 -10.84 -14.19 5.82
CA PRO A 81 -9.87 -14.01 4.75
C PRO A 81 -9.89 -12.60 4.19
N MET A 82 -8.70 -12.07 3.86
CA MET A 82 -8.56 -10.83 3.11
C MET A 82 -9.31 -10.95 1.78
N SER A 83 -10.32 -10.10 1.57
CA SER A 83 -11.16 -10.13 0.38
C SER A 83 -11.87 -8.80 0.15
N ALA A 84 -11.86 -8.30 -1.09
CA ALA A 84 -12.63 -7.12 -1.48
C ALA A 84 -14.14 -7.33 -1.26
N THR A 85 -14.65 -8.54 -1.47
CA THR A 85 -16.07 -8.87 -1.27
C THR A 85 -16.42 -9.12 0.19
N GLY A 86 -15.43 -9.38 1.06
CA GLY A 86 -15.59 -9.54 2.51
C GLY A 86 -15.72 -8.22 3.28
N VAL A 87 -15.48 -7.07 2.62
CA VAL A 87 -15.68 -5.76 3.24
C VAL A 87 -17.17 -5.50 3.41
N GLY A 88 -17.61 -5.29 4.66
CA GLY A 88 -19.00 -5.03 5.03
C GLY A 88 -19.29 -3.59 5.45
N ASP A 89 -18.28 -2.86 5.91
CA ASP A 89 -18.39 -1.43 6.28
C ASP A 89 -17.12 -0.69 5.85
N THR A 90 -17.31 0.55 5.40
CA THR A 90 -16.22 1.44 4.92
C THR A 90 -16.29 2.82 5.56
N ARG A 91 -17.08 2.99 6.62
CA ARG A 91 -17.16 4.25 7.35
C ARG A 91 -15.90 4.43 8.20
N MET A 92 -15.12 5.44 7.86
CA MET A 92 -13.87 5.83 8.53
C MET A 92 -12.74 4.79 8.47
N ALA A 93 -13.01 3.54 8.06
CA ALA A 93 -12.03 2.46 7.95
C ALA A 93 -12.57 1.34 7.06
N SER A 94 -11.70 0.49 6.54
CA SER A 94 -12.11 -0.75 5.89
C SER A 94 -12.34 -1.84 6.93
N THR A 95 -13.57 -2.42 6.95
CA THR A 95 -13.98 -3.44 7.91
C THR A 95 -14.37 -4.73 7.20
N LEU A 96 -13.66 -5.81 7.46
CA LEU A 96 -14.02 -7.16 7.05
C LEU A 96 -15.12 -7.70 7.97
N THR A 97 -16.09 -8.41 7.37
CA THR A 97 -17.20 -9.02 8.10
C THR A 97 -17.44 -10.46 7.62
N LYS A 98 -17.65 -11.36 8.56
CA LYS A 98 -18.02 -12.76 8.25
C LYS A 98 -18.67 -13.40 9.49
N ASP A 99 -19.76 -14.11 9.30
CA ASP A 99 -20.45 -14.90 10.34
C ASP A 99 -20.74 -14.12 11.64
N GLY A 100 -21.11 -12.84 11.50
CA GLY A 100 -21.37 -11.93 12.62
C GLY A 100 -20.12 -11.35 13.30
N ALA A 101 -18.94 -11.84 12.97
CA ALA A 101 -17.68 -11.24 13.42
C ALA A 101 -17.20 -10.15 12.47
N LYS A 102 -16.39 -9.23 12.99
CA LYS A 102 -15.77 -8.16 12.19
C LYS A 102 -14.31 -7.94 12.60
N VAL A 103 -13.52 -7.41 11.66
CA VAL A 103 -12.19 -6.83 11.90
C VAL A 103 -12.13 -5.50 11.16
N SER A 104 -11.98 -4.42 11.90
CA SER A 104 -11.95 -3.04 11.41
C SER A 104 -10.54 -2.48 11.31
N THR A 105 -10.38 -1.39 10.54
CA THR A 105 -9.12 -0.63 10.38
C THR A 105 -7.99 -1.52 9.85
N VAL A 106 -8.31 -2.35 8.84
CA VAL A 106 -7.35 -3.31 8.27
C VAL A 106 -6.35 -2.66 7.31
N GLU A 107 -6.65 -1.47 6.80
CA GLU A 107 -5.94 -0.78 5.71
C GLU A 107 -4.47 -0.50 6.04
N HIS A 108 -4.12 -0.04 7.24
CA HIS A 108 -2.74 0.30 7.58
C HIS A 108 -1.83 -0.94 7.65
N LEU A 109 -2.32 -2.03 8.26
CA LEU A 109 -1.58 -3.28 8.32
C LEU A 109 -1.48 -3.94 6.93
N LEU A 110 -2.56 -3.92 6.15
CA LEU A 110 -2.55 -4.43 4.78
C LEU A 110 -1.65 -3.60 3.87
N SER A 111 -1.59 -2.28 4.07
CA SER A 111 -0.64 -1.40 3.38
C SER A 111 0.81 -1.81 3.66
N ALA A 112 1.16 -2.10 4.93
CA ALA A 112 2.48 -2.60 5.29
C ALA A 112 2.78 -3.97 4.65
N CYS A 113 1.80 -4.89 4.64
CA CYS A 113 1.95 -6.20 3.98
C CYS A 113 2.18 -6.04 2.47
N ALA A 114 1.40 -5.20 1.79
CA ALA A 114 1.58 -4.90 0.37
C ALA A 114 2.95 -4.27 0.10
N GLY A 115 3.32 -3.26 0.89
CA GLY A 115 4.59 -2.55 0.78
C GLY A 115 5.82 -3.44 0.97
N LEU A 116 5.74 -4.47 1.81
CA LEU A 116 6.79 -5.46 2.05
C LEU A 116 6.64 -6.74 1.21
N GLY A 117 5.60 -6.83 0.38
CA GLY A 117 5.37 -7.96 -0.52
C GLY A 117 5.00 -9.26 0.19
N ILE A 118 4.31 -9.20 1.33
CA ILE A 118 3.87 -10.38 2.10
C ILE A 118 2.58 -10.92 1.49
N ASP A 119 2.60 -12.16 1.05
CA ASP A 119 1.46 -12.85 0.42
C ASP A 119 0.65 -13.68 1.41
N ASN A 120 1.31 -14.27 2.41
CA ASN A 120 0.70 -15.26 3.30
C ASN A 120 0.97 -14.92 4.77
N LEU A 121 -0.09 -14.72 5.56
CA LEU A 121 0.02 -14.31 6.96
C LEU A 121 -1.25 -14.69 7.73
N TYR A 122 -1.10 -15.23 8.95
CA TYR A 122 -2.16 -15.26 9.93
C TYR A 122 -2.05 -14.04 10.87
N ILE A 123 -3.17 -13.38 11.10
CA ILE A 123 -3.29 -12.19 11.95
C ILE A 123 -4.28 -12.49 13.06
N ASP A 124 -3.78 -12.81 14.25
CA ASP A 124 -4.60 -13.12 15.42
C ASP A 124 -4.94 -11.84 16.18
N LEU A 125 -6.19 -11.69 16.57
CA LEU A 125 -6.73 -10.53 17.25
C LEU A 125 -7.60 -10.93 18.45
N THR A 126 -7.43 -10.21 19.57
CA THR A 126 -8.25 -10.37 20.77
C THR A 126 -9.40 -9.34 20.87
N ALA A 127 -9.64 -8.58 19.79
CA ALA A 127 -10.73 -7.62 19.66
C ALA A 127 -11.07 -7.36 18.18
N GLU A 128 -12.11 -6.57 17.93
CA GLU A 128 -12.69 -6.34 16.60
C GLU A 128 -12.00 -5.28 15.74
N GLU A 129 -10.85 -4.74 16.17
CA GLU A 129 -10.17 -3.67 15.46
C GLU A 129 -8.65 -3.87 15.53
N ILE A 130 -7.96 -3.62 14.41
CA ILE A 130 -6.50 -3.56 14.36
C ILE A 130 -6.02 -2.39 15.24
N PRO A 131 -4.96 -2.56 16.08
CA PRO A 131 -4.46 -1.45 16.88
C PRO A 131 -3.93 -0.34 15.98
N ILE A 132 -4.27 0.90 16.34
CA ILE A 132 -3.90 2.08 15.52
C ILE A 132 -2.40 2.37 15.55
N MET A 133 -1.70 1.92 16.56
CA MET A 133 -0.29 2.17 16.80
C MET A 133 0.03 3.68 16.82
N ASP A 134 0.92 4.15 15.94
CA ASP A 134 1.26 5.57 15.80
C ASP A 134 0.41 6.29 14.72
N GLY A 135 -0.64 5.65 14.23
CA GLY A 135 -1.52 6.18 13.18
C GLY A 135 -1.00 6.03 11.77
N SER A 136 0.16 5.40 11.58
CA SER A 136 0.75 5.12 10.27
C SER A 136 0.96 3.61 10.07
N ALA A 137 1.53 3.23 8.93
CA ALA A 137 1.93 1.84 8.68
C ALA A 137 3.34 1.52 9.20
N SER A 138 4.12 2.50 9.66
CA SER A 138 5.53 2.30 10.01
C SER A 138 5.74 1.35 11.18
N SER A 139 4.84 1.34 12.16
CA SER A 139 4.88 0.41 13.28
C SER A 139 4.69 -1.04 12.82
N PHE A 140 3.81 -1.28 11.85
CA PHE A 140 3.60 -2.60 11.26
C PHE A 140 4.78 -3.01 10.37
N VAL A 141 5.36 -2.09 9.60
CA VAL A 141 6.60 -2.33 8.85
C VAL A 141 7.70 -2.79 9.80
N PHE A 142 7.88 -2.09 10.91
CA PHE A 142 8.88 -2.46 11.92
C PHE A 142 8.63 -3.87 12.49
N LEU A 143 7.39 -4.19 12.87
CA LEU A 143 7.03 -5.52 13.39
C LEU A 143 7.31 -6.64 12.37
N LEU A 144 6.92 -6.42 11.12
CA LEU A 144 7.12 -7.39 10.03
C LEU A 144 8.62 -7.59 9.72
N GLN A 145 9.41 -6.51 9.75
CA GLN A 145 10.87 -6.59 9.61
C GLN A 145 11.54 -7.29 10.79
N GLN A 146 11.08 -7.05 12.03
CA GLN A 146 11.57 -7.77 13.23
C GLN A 146 11.24 -9.27 13.17
N ALA A 147 10.07 -9.63 12.62
CA ALA A 147 9.72 -11.03 12.39
C ALA A 147 10.63 -11.70 11.34
N GLY A 148 11.27 -10.89 10.49
CA GLY A 148 12.02 -11.32 9.33
C GLY A 148 11.11 -11.80 8.20
N LEU A 149 11.49 -11.57 6.95
CA LEU A 149 10.76 -12.03 5.79
C LEU A 149 11.32 -13.36 5.29
N GLN A 150 10.44 -14.22 4.78
CA GLN A 150 10.80 -15.53 4.25
C GLN A 150 10.17 -15.76 2.88
N GLU A 151 11.01 -16.00 1.87
CA GLU A 151 10.53 -16.52 0.58
C GLU A 151 10.05 -17.96 0.71
N GLN A 152 8.99 -18.28 -0.05
CA GLN A 152 8.34 -19.58 -0.06
C GLN A 152 8.52 -20.27 -1.41
N GLY A 153 8.26 -21.57 -1.48
CA GLY A 153 8.48 -22.38 -2.68
C GLY A 153 7.44 -22.19 -3.80
N ALA A 154 6.46 -21.30 -3.63
CA ALA A 154 5.39 -21.04 -4.60
C ALA A 154 5.62 -19.74 -5.38
N ALA A 155 5.17 -19.71 -6.65
CA ALA A 155 5.22 -18.51 -7.48
C ALA A 155 4.29 -17.42 -6.93
N LYS A 156 4.80 -16.17 -6.90
CA LYS A 156 4.01 -15.00 -6.53
C LYS A 156 3.00 -14.69 -7.63
N LYS A 157 1.74 -14.53 -7.23
CA LYS A 157 0.63 -14.20 -8.11
C LYS A 157 0.39 -12.70 -8.13
N PHE A 158 -0.02 -12.17 -9.28
CA PHE A 158 -0.38 -10.78 -9.48
C PHE A 158 -1.71 -10.68 -10.19
N ILE A 159 -2.46 -9.63 -9.94
CA ILE A 159 -3.61 -9.24 -10.76
C ILE A 159 -3.15 -8.17 -11.73
N ARG A 160 -3.08 -8.54 -13.02
CA ARG A 160 -2.77 -7.62 -14.10
C ARG A 160 -4.06 -7.03 -14.66
N VAL A 161 -4.19 -5.72 -14.56
CA VAL A 161 -5.28 -4.97 -15.19
C VAL A 161 -5.02 -4.87 -16.69
N LYS A 162 -5.99 -5.26 -17.52
CA LYS A 162 -5.90 -5.26 -18.98
C LYS A 162 -6.73 -4.18 -19.65
N LYS A 163 -7.78 -3.70 -18.98
CA LYS A 163 -8.67 -2.65 -19.46
C LYS A 163 -8.93 -1.67 -18.33
N PRO A 164 -9.12 -0.37 -18.66
CA PRO A 164 -9.50 0.61 -17.66
C PRO A 164 -10.81 0.22 -16.95
N VAL A 165 -10.82 0.37 -15.63
CA VAL A 165 -12.02 0.24 -14.80
C VAL A 165 -12.11 1.47 -13.91
N GLU A 166 -13.29 2.08 -13.84
CA GLU A 166 -13.51 3.31 -13.12
C GLU A 166 -14.84 3.27 -12.36
N VAL A 167 -14.86 3.91 -11.21
CA VAL A 167 -16.07 4.17 -10.42
C VAL A 167 -16.15 5.65 -10.07
N ARG A 168 -17.36 6.20 -10.05
CA ARG A 168 -17.63 7.61 -9.76
C ARG A 168 -18.80 7.76 -8.79
N GLU A 169 -18.72 8.79 -7.95
CA GLU A 169 -19.78 9.21 -7.05
C GLU A 169 -19.92 10.73 -7.08
N GLY A 170 -21.15 11.23 -6.92
CA GLY A 170 -21.43 12.66 -6.90
C GLY A 170 -21.38 13.31 -8.27
N THR A 171 -21.52 14.63 -8.30
CA THR A 171 -21.48 15.45 -9.54
C THR A 171 -20.89 16.83 -9.22
N GLY A 172 -20.26 17.46 -10.21
CA GLY A 172 -19.67 18.80 -10.08
C GLY A 172 -18.58 18.83 -9.00
N ASP A 173 -18.58 19.82 -8.12
CA ASP A 173 -17.57 19.98 -7.07
C ASP A 173 -17.56 18.84 -6.04
N LYS A 174 -18.65 18.03 -5.98
CA LYS A 174 -18.76 16.86 -5.13
C LYS A 174 -18.36 15.56 -5.83
N GLU A 175 -17.90 15.64 -7.07
CA GLU A 175 -17.48 14.45 -7.80
C GLU A 175 -16.25 13.83 -7.14
N LYS A 176 -16.32 12.51 -7.00
CA LYS A 176 -15.22 11.64 -6.53
C LYS A 176 -15.11 10.50 -7.51
N TRP A 177 -13.89 10.08 -7.80
CA TRP A 177 -13.68 8.92 -8.66
C TRP A 177 -12.40 8.19 -8.32
N ALA A 178 -12.36 6.92 -8.69
CA ALA A 178 -11.17 6.08 -8.63
C ALA A 178 -11.11 5.19 -9.87
N ARG A 179 -9.91 5.02 -10.42
CA ARG A 179 -9.67 4.31 -11.67
C ARG A 179 -8.43 3.43 -11.59
N LEU A 180 -8.53 2.25 -12.20
CA LEU A 180 -7.41 1.37 -12.49
C LEU A 180 -7.19 1.34 -14.00
N GLU A 181 -5.94 1.45 -14.43
CA GLU A 181 -5.52 1.35 -15.83
C GLU A 181 -4.38 0.37 -15.98
N PRO A 182 -4.21 -0.26 -17.18
CA PRO A 182 -3.08 -1.11 -17.47
C PRO A 182 -1.74 -0.40 -17.21
N TYR A 183 -0.87 -1.03 -16.44
CA TYR A 183 0.49 -0.54 -16.17
C TYR A 183 1.40 -1.72 -15.82
N ASP A 184 2.62 -1.72 -16.33
CA ASP A 184 3.61 -2.77 -16.04
C ASP A 184 4.39 -2.44 -14.77
N GLY A 185 3.72 -2.51 -13.64
CA GLY A 185 4.20 -2.15 -12.32
C GLY A 185 3.04 -1.75 -11.41
N PHE A 186 3.33 -0.97 -10.38
CA PHE A 186 2.30 -0.42 -9.50
C PHE A 186 2.58 1.05 -9.24
N ARG A 187 1.68 1.91 -9.71
CA ARG A 187 1.76 3.36 -9.56
C ARG A 187 0.44 3.89 -9.00
N LEU A 188 0.53 4.81 -8.06
CA LEU A 188 -0.63 5.49 -7.48
C LEU A 188 -0.50 6.99 -7.65
N LYS A 189 -1.59 7.63 -8.10
CA LYS A 189 -1.75 9.07 -8.10
C LYS A 189 -3.02 9.41 -7.35
N PHE A 190 -2.91 10.30 -6.38
CA PHE A 190 -4.02 10.66 -5.52
C PHE A 190 -4.14 12.17 -5.39
N PHE A 191 -5.35 12.69 -5.58
CA PHE A 191 -5.74 14.07 -5.29
C PHE A 191 -6.74 14.07 -4.14
N ILE A 192 -6.45 14.89 -3.11
CA ILE A 192 -7.37 15.19 -2.01
C ILE A 192 -7.83 16.64 -2.11
N GLU A 193 -8.99 16.93 -1.54
CA GLU A 193 -9.48 18.29 -1.36
C GLU A 193 -10.14 18.38 0.01
N PHE A 194 -9.45 19.05 0.91
CA PHE A 194 -9.98 19.43 2.21
C PHE A 194 -9.94 20.95 2.29
N ASN A 195 -11.09 21.57 2.40
CA ASN A 195 -11.20 23.02 2.49
C ASN A 195 -10.85 23.46 3.93
N HIS A 196 -9.56 23.39 4.29
CA HIS A 196 -9.06 23.65 5.62
C HIS A 196 -7.69 24.31 5.58
N PRO A 197 -7.46 25.45 6.29
CA PRO A 197 -6.21 26.23 6.21
C PRO A 197 -4.93 25.41 6.44
N ALA A 198 -4.97 24.45 7.37
CA ALA A 198 -3.83 23.59 7.67
C ALA A 198 -3.51 22.59 6.55
N VAL A 199 -4.49 22.24 5.71
CA VAL A 199 -4.32 21.33 4.57
C VAL A 199 -4.01 22.11 3.29
N ASP A 200 -4.66 23.26 3.09
CA ASP A 200 -4.45 24.12 1.91
C ASP A 200 -3.02 24.57 1.74
N GLY A 201 -2.28 24.73 2.86
CA GLY A 201 -0.85 25.04 2.87
C GLY A 201 0.05 23.86 2.49
N THR A 202 -0.50 22.66 2.29
CA THR A 202 0.24 21.45 1.92
C THR A 202 -0.06 21.02 0.49
N GLY A 203 0.79 20.14 -0.08
CA GLY A 203 0.49 19.53 -1.38
C GLY A 203 -0.68 18.56 -1.28
N GLN A 204 -1.78 18.85 -2.01
CA GLN A 204 -2.98 18.01 -2.03
C GLN A 204 -2.97 16.95 -3.14
N MET A 205 -1.89 16.83 -3.88
CA MET A 205 -1.67 15.78 -4.89
C MET A 205 -0.32 15.12 -4.65
N ALA A 206 -0.29 13.79 -4.76
CA ALA A 206 0.95 13.03 -4.77
C ALA A 206 0.86 11.87 -5.76
N GLU A 207 2.00 11.50 -6.32
CA GLU A 207 2.19 10.34 -7.17
C GLU A 207 3.35 9.51 -6.60
N VAL A 208 3.19 8.20 -6.58
CA VAL A 208 4.18 7.23 -6.12
C VAL A 208 4.27 6.11 -7.13
N ASP A 209 5.45 5.88 -7.66
CA ASP A 209 5.77 4.75 -8.53
C ASP A 209 6.71 3.80 -7.77
N PHE A 210 6.20 2.63 -7.42
CA PHE A 210 6.97 1.63 -6.66
C PHE A 210 8.18 1.07 -7.41
N GLY A 211 8.33 1.35 -8.69
CA GLY A 211 9.56 1.10 -9.46
C GLY A 211 10.69 2.10 -9.17
N ILE A 212 10.36 3.26 -8.60
CA ILE A 212 11.29 4.37 -8.35
C ILE A 212 11.30 4.71 -6.86
N ASP A 213 10.12 4.80 -6.24
CA ASP A 213 9.94 5.27 -4.87
C ASP A 213 9.93 4.12 -3.87
N SER A 214 10.49 4.37 -2.70
CA SER A 214 10.47 3.40 -1.61
C SER A 214 9.22 3.57 -0.75
N TYR A 215 8.37 2.55 -0.68
CA TYR A 215 7.20 2.54 0.21
C TYR A 215 7.55 2.93 1.65
N VAL A 216 8.61 2.34 2.20
CA VAL A 216 9.02 2.57 3.60
C VAL A 216 9.43 4.02 3.85
N LYS A 217 10.13 4.64 2.88
CA LYS A 217 10.61 6.02 3.01
C LYS A 217 9.52 7.05 2.70
N GLU A 218 8.74 6.79 1.64
CA GLU A 218 7.86 7.79 1.06
C GLU A 218 6.42 7.73 1.59
N ILE A 219 5.94 6.56 2.04
CA ILE A 219 4.54 6.36 2.37
C ILE A 219 4.31 5.86 3.81
N ALA A 220 5.03 4.82 4.23
CA ALA A 220 4.69 4.06 5.44
C ALA A 220 4.55 4.90 6.72
N ARG A 221 5.22 6.07 6.81
CA ARG A 221 5.23 6.94 7.99
C ARG A 221 4.12 7.99 8.02
N ALA A 222 3.32 8.13 6.95
CA ALA A 222 2.24 9.09 6.89
C ALA A 222 1.12 8.71 7.85
N ARG A 223 0.77 9.62 8.77
CA ARG A 223 -0.22 9.39 9.83
C ARG A 223 -1.64 9.70 9.37
N THR A 224 -2.60 8.98 9.95
CA THR A 224 -4.02 9.35 9.87
C THR A 224 -4.25 10.72 10.51
N PHE A 225 -5.36 11.35 10.16
CA PHE A 225 -5.67 12.70 10.61
C PHE A 225 -7.16 12.89 10.87
N GLY A 226 -7.49 13.89 11.67
CA GLY A 226 -8.86 14.23 11.98
C GLY A 226 -9.01 15.67 12.46
N PHE A 227 -10.25 16.16 12.43
CA PHE A 227 -10.61 17.50 12.84
C PHE A 227 -11.21 17.48 14.24
N MET A 228 -10.73 18.35 15.13
CA MET A 228 -11.20 18.42 16.52
C MET A 228 -12.71 18.67 16.60
N GLN A 229 -13.26 19.46 15.69
CA GLN A 229 -14.69 19.72 15.62
C GLN A 229 -15.55 18.47 15.38
N ASP A 230 -14.98 17.43 14.73
CA ASP A 230 -15.69 16.18 14.42
C ASP A 230 -15.58 15.16 15.56
N VAL A 231 -14.63 15.35 16.50
CA VAL A 231 -14.34 14.36 17.55
C VAL A 231 -15.54 14.06 18.43
N GLU A 232 -16.30 15.08 18.85
CA GLU A 232 -17.49 14.87 19.68
C GLU A 232 -18.58 14.10 18.93
N THR A 233 -18.82 14.46 17.67
CA THR A 233 -19.77 13.77 16.79
C THR A 233 -19.37 12.32 16.58
N LEU A 234 -18.10 12.07 16.25
CA LEU A 234 -17.57 10.73 16.07
C LEU A 234 -17.66 9.88 17.35
N ARG A 235 -17.32 10.46 18.50
CA ARG A 235 -17.48 9.78 19.81
C ARG A 235 -18.93 9.45 20.14
N GLY A 236 -19.86 10.34 19.79
CA GLY A 236 -21.29 10.08 19.90
C GLY A 236 -21.76 8.89 19.05
N MET A 237 -21.12 8.67 17.90
CA MET A 237 -21.35 7.49 17.03
C MET A 237 -20.57 6.25 17.48
N GLY A 238 -19.77 6.31 18.54
CA GLY A 238 -18.93 5.21 19.01
C GLY A 238 -17.59 5.09 18.27
N LEU A 239 -17.17 6.13 17.51
CA LEU A 239 -15.94 6.19 16.75
C LEU A 239 -14.91 7.10 17.44
N ALA A 240 -13.64 7.04 16.99
CA ALA A 240 -12.54 7.88 17.48
C ALA A 240 -12.30 7.85 19.00
N ARG A 241 -12.71 6.78 19.70
CA ARG A 241 -12.59 6.66 21.16
C ARG A 241 -11.15 6.47 21.64
N GLY A 242 -10.29 5.85 20.79
CA GLY A 242 -8.86 5.65 21.05
C GLY A 242 -7.97 6.70 20.40
N GLY A 243 -8.55 7.71 19.72
CA GLY A 243 -7.80 8.78 19.05
C GLY A 243 -7.10 9.71 20.05
N SER A 244 -5.82 10.03 19.74
CA SER A 244 -4.96 10.92 20.51
C SER A 244 -3.96 11.63 19.61
N PHE A 245 -3.24 12.62 20.16
CA PHE A 245 -2.13 13.29 19.44
C PHE A 245 -0.94 12.36 19.13
N GLU A 246 -0.87 11.20 19.78
CA GLU A 246 0.19 10.21 19.55
C GLU A 246 -0.08 9.33 18.33
N ASN A 247 -1.36 9.21 17.93
CA ASN A 247 -1.78 8.30 16.87
C ASN A 247 -2.58 8.95 15.72
N ALA A 248 -2.71 10.27 15.71
CA ALA A 248 -3.34 11.01 14.62
C ALA A 248 -2.79 12.44 14.55
N ILE A 249 -2.79 13.00 13.35
CA ILE A 249 -2.65 14.44 13.16
C ILE A 249 -4.01 15.06 13.48
N VAL A 250 -4.05 15.92 14.50
CA VAL A 250 -5.28 16.59 14.95
C VAL A 250 -5.21 18.05 14.57
N MET A 251 -6.28 18.55 13.96
CA MET A 251 -6.41 19.93 13.52
C MET A 251 -7.57 20.62 14.25
N ASP A 252 -7.36 21.88 14.69
CA ASP A 252 -8.45 22.78 15.04
C ASP A 252 -8.98 23.48 13.78
N GLU A 253 -9.70 24.58 13.91
CA GLU A 253 -10.24 25.32 12.76
C GLU A 253 -9.17 26.00 11.87
N TYR A 254 -7.93 26.11 12.34
CA TYR A 254 -6.90 26.93 11.69
C TYR A 254 -5.58 26.19 11.46
N ARG A 255 -5.19 25.27 12.35
CA ARG A 255 -3.84 24.72 12.40
C ARG A 255 -3.77 23.27 12.89
N ILE A 256 -2.61 22.66 12.70
CA ILE A 256 -2.22 21.38 13.29
C ILE A 256 -1.88 21.62 14.77
N LEU A 257 -2.42 20.77 15.64
CA LEU A 257 -2.25 20.85 17.10
C LEU A 257 -1.08 19.98 17.61
N ASN A 258 -0.61 19.02 16.83
CA ASN A 258 0.54 18.19 17.19
C ASN A 258 1.81 19.05 17.29
N ALA A 259 2.51 18.99 18.43
CA ALA A 259 3.68 19.83 18.71
C ALA A 259 4.86 19.57 17.76
N ASP A 260 5.01 18.34 17.28
CA ASP A 260 6.06 17.89 16.35
C ASP A 260 5.71 18.15 14.86
N GLY A 261 4.51 18.70 14.57
CA GLY A 261 4.09 19.03 13.20
C GLY A 261 3.91 17.82 12.29
N LEU A 262 4.19 18.01 11.00
CA LEU A 262 4.08 16.97 9.97
C LEU A 262 5.39 16.21 9.77
N ARG A 263 5.30 14.93 9.40
CA ARG A 263 6.43 14.06 9.01
C ARG A 263 6.85 14.25 7.54
N TYR A 264 5.93 14.76 6.70
CA TYR A 264 6.12 15.10 5.29
C TYR A 264 5.38 16.40 4.98
N ASP A 265 5.88 17.20 4.06
CA ASP A 265 5.24 18.46 3.64
C ASP A 265 3.81 18.24 3.10
N ASN A 266 3.53 17.05 2.58
CA ASN A 266 2.25 16.61 2.02
C ASN A 266 1.73 15.34 2.70
N GLU A 267 1.84 15.25 4.05
CA GLU A 267 1.54 14.02 4.81
C GLU A 267 0.09 13.56 4.63
N PHE A 268 -0.85 14.48 4.51
CA PHE A 268 -2.28 14.15 4.35
C PHE A 268 -2.55 13.31 3.09
N VAL A 269 -2.05 13.74 1.92
CA VAL A 269 -2.25 12.98 0.69
C VAL A 269 -1.44 11.70 0.67
N ARG A 270 -0.25 11.67 1.30
CA ARG A 270 0.53 10.42 1.46
C ARG A 270 -0.20 9.41 2.32
N HIS A 271 -0.89 9.86 3.36
CA HIS A 271 -1.73 8.96 4.16
C HIS A 271 -2.89 8.39 3.33
N LYS A 272 -3.54 9.21 2.49
CA LYS A 272 -4.58 8.69 1.58
C LYS A 272 -4.05 7.68 0.56
N ILE A 273 -2.78 7.81 0.14
CA ILE A 273 -2.10 6.79 -0.66
C ILE A 273 -1.84 5.53 0.17
N LEU A 274 -1.40 5.67 1.43
CA LEU A 274 -1.21 4.54 2.36
C LEU A 274 -2.50 3.73 2.52
N ASP A 275 -3.63 4.41 2.79
CA ASP A 275 -4.96 3.80 2.88
C ASP A 275 -5.31 3.07 1.58
N ALA A 276 -5.14 3.73 0.43
CA ALA A 276 -5.46 3.14 -0.87
C ALA A 276 -4.64 1.88 -1.16
N ILE A 277 -3.35 1.84 -0.81
CA ILE A 277 -2.52 0.64 -0.96
C ILE A 277 -3.12 -0.52 -0.17
N GLY A 278 -3.51 -0.29 1.09
CA GLY A 278 -4.11 -1.33 1.93
C GLY A 278 -5.50 -1.75 1.44
N ASP A 279 -6.33 -0.80 1.06
CA ASP A 279 -7.67 -1.06 0.50
C ASP A 279 -7.60 -1.85 -0.81
N LEU A 280 -6.67 -1.48 -1.70
CA LEU A 280 -6.48 -2.18 -2.98
C LEU A 280 -5.90 -3.58 -2.78
N TYR A 281 -5.11 -3.80 -1.73
CA TYR A 281 -4.56 -5.12 -1.43
C TYR A 281 -5.65 -6.14 -1.04
N LEU A 282 -6.84 -5.69 -0.61
CA LEU A 282 -8.01 -6.53 -0.35
C LEU A 282 -8.47 -7.36 -1.55
N ILE A 283 -7.97 -7.09 -2.77
CA ILE A 283 -8.24 -7.95 -3.94
C ILE A 283 -7.55 -9.33 -3.84
N GLY A 284 -6.59 -9.50 -2.93
CA GLY A 284 -5.96 -10.80 -2.63
C GLY A 284 -4.55 -10.97 -3.17
N HIS A 285 -4.13 -10.20 -4.15
CA HIS A 285 -2.80 -10.24 -4.75
C HIS A 285 -2.32 -8.82 -5.11
N PRO A 286 -1.00 -8.59 -5.22
CA PRO A 286 -0.47 -7.32 -5.74
C PRO A 286 -1.03 -7.00 -7.13
N LEU A 287 -1.29 -5.72 -7.37
CA LEU A 287 -1.77 -5.23 -8.66
C LEU A 287 -0.61 -4.89 -9.61
N LEU A 288 -0.80 -5.20 -10.90
CA LEU A 288 -0.07 -4.58 -11.99
C LEU A 288 -1.03 -3.60 -12.66
N ALA A 289 -0.97 -2.36 -12.21
CA ALA A 289 -1.89 -1.30 -12.61
C ALA A 289 -1.38 0.09 -12.21
N SER A 290 -1.86 1.10 -12.89
CA SER A 290 -1.87 2.48 -12.42
C SER A 290 -3.21 2.73 -11.74
N TYR A 291 -3.17 3.22 -10.49
CA TYR A 291 -4.33 3.71 -9.75
C TYR A 291 -4.33 5.23 -9.74
N ASP A 292 -5.42 5.84 -10.17
CA ASP A 292 -5.62 7.28 -10.16
C ASP A 292 -6.92 7.61 -9.42
N ALA A 293 -6.86 8.55 -8.49
CA ALA A 293 -7.98 8.86 -7.61
C ALA A 293 -8.15 10.34 -7.34
N HIS A 294 -9.40 10.78 -7.39
CA HIS A 294 -9.84 12.11 -7.05
C HIS A 294 -10.81 12.06 -5.87
N LYS A 295 -10.39 12.57 -4.71
CA LYS A 295 -11.17 12.61 -3.47
C LYS A 295 -11.71 11.24 -3.03
N SER A 296 -11.04 10.14 -3.36
CA SER A 296 -11.48 8.79 -3.02
C SER A 296 -11.30 8.50 -1.52
N GLY A 297 -11.92 7.43 -1.08
CA GLY A 297 -11.83 6.88 0.27
C GLY A 297 -12.17 5.38 0.25
N HIS A 298 -12.21 4.75 1.43
CA HIS A 298 -12.38 3.30 1.57
C HIS A 298 -13.58 2.74 0.78
N GLY A 299 -14.73 3.44 0.82
CA GLY A 299 -15.93 3.02 0.09
C GLY A 299 -15.70 2.95 -1.41
N LEU A 300 -15.15 4.01 -2.00
CA LEU A 300 -14.94 4.09 -3.44
C LEU A 300 -13.80 3.16 -3.89
N ASN A 301 -12.74 3.01 -3.07
CA ASN A 301 -11.67 2.04 -3.31
C ASN A 301 -12.23 0.61 -3.34
N ASN A 302 -13.09 0.25 -2.40
CA ASN A 302 -13.73 -1.07 -2.38
C ASN A 302 -14.70 -1.26 -3.56
N GLN A 303 -15.48 -0.24 -3.92
CA GLN A 303 -16.35 -0.28 -5.10
C GLN A 303 -15.54 -0.54 -6.39
N LEU A 304 -14.37 0.11 -6.53
CA LEU A 304 -13.48 -0.08 -7.68
C LEU A 304 -12.99 -1.54 -7.78
N LEU A 305 -12.59 -2.14 -6.67
CA LEU A 305 -12.19 -3.56 -6.65
C LEU A 305 -13.38 -4.49 -7.01
N ARG A 306 -14.56 -4.21 -6.46
CA ARG A 306 -15.77 -4.99 -6.79
C ARG A 306 -16.13 -4.83 -8.26
N GLU A 307 -15.97 -3.63 -8.83
CA GLU A 307 -16.21 -3.37 -10.24
C GLU A 307 -15.21 -4.13 -11.12
N LEU A 308 -13.92 -4.11 -10.77
CA LEU A 308 -12.91 -4.92 -11.47
C LEU A 308 -13.28 -6.42 -11.46
N LEU A 309 -13.70 -6.95 -10.31
CA LEU A 309 -14.09 -8.36 -10.18
C LEU A 309 -15.36 -8.75 -10.99
N ARG A 310 -16.23 -7.78 -11.29
CA ARG A 310 -17.40 -7.98 -12.16
C ARG A 310 -17.04 -8.11 -13.65
N HIS A 311 -15.82 -7.69 -14.02
CA HIS A 311 -15.33 -7.68 -15.40
C HIS A 311 -14.13 -8.64 -15.58
N PRO A 312 -14.36 -9.97 -15.65
CA PRO A 312 -13.27 -10.96 -15.76
C PRO A 312 -12.37 -10.77 -17.00
N ASP A 313 -12.86 -10.07 -18.01
CA ASP A 313 -12.11 -9.71 -19.21
C ASP A 313 -11.20 -8.49 -19.02
N ALA A 314 -11.36 -7.73 -17.92
CA ALA A 314 -10.56 -6.56 -17.59
C ALA A 314 -9.29 -6.87 -16.81
N TYR A 315 -9.12 -8.09 -16.32
CA TYR A 315 -7.91 -8.50 -15.61
C TYR A 315 -7.53 -9.95 -15.87
N GLU A 316 -6.36 -10.33 -15.41
CA GLU A 316 -5.90 -11.72 -15.38
C GLU A 316 -4.99 -11.95 -14.17
N VAL A 317 -4.91 -13.19 -13.70
CA VAL A 317 -3.93 -13.61 -12.69
C VAL A 317 -2.69 -14.12 -13.40
N VAL A 318 -1.52 -13.55 -13.09
CA VAL A 318 -0.25 -13.91 -13.72
C VAL A 318 0.82 -14.25 -12.69
N THR A 319 1.79 -15.04 -13.11
CA THR A 319 3.04 -15.34 -12.40
C THR A 319 4.22 -15.06 -13.32
N PHE A 320 5.42 -14.94 -12.77
CA PHE A 320 6.64 -14.72 -13.53
C PHE A 320 7.66 -15.82 -13.22
N ASP A 321 7.99 -16.62 -14.22
CA ASP A 321 8.94 -17.72 -14.10
C ASP A 321 10.40 -17.23 -14.09
N SER A 322 10.62 -15.98 -14.51
CA SER A 322 11.92 -15.32 -14.51
C SER A 322 11.84 -13.92 -13.92
N LEU A 323 12.83 -13.52 -13.12
CA LEU A 323 12.97 -12.14 -12.64
C LEU A 323 13.20 -11.13 -13.79
N ASP A 324 13.68 -11.58 -14.94
CA ASP A 324 13.89 -10.72 -16.11
C ASP A 324 12.56 -10.32 -16.79
N ASP A 325 11.53 -11.16 -16.65
CA ASP A 325 10.18 -10.92 -17.20
C ASP A 325 9.26 -10.22 -16.18
N ALA A 326 9.67 -10.17 -14.91
CA ALA A 326 8.88 -9.55 -13.85
C ALA A 326 9.05 -8.02 -13.87
N PRO A 327 7.99 -7.26 -13.53
CA PRO A 327 8.08 -5.81 -13.41
C PRO A 327 9.16 -5.40 -12.41
N GLN A 328 9.99 -4.43 -12.80
CA GLN A 328 11.16 -4.00 -12.00
C GLN A 328 10.76 -3.51 -10.60
N THR A 329 9.59 -2.93 -10.45
CA THR A 329 8.96 -2.58 -9.17
C THR A 329 9.10 -3.70 -8.13
N TYR A 330 8.61 -4.89 -8.49
CA TYR A 330 8.57 -6.04 -7.58
C TYR A 330 9.91 -6.76 -7.47
N VAL A 331 10.72 -6.71 -8.52
CA VAL A 331 12.11 -7.21 -8.47
C VAL A 331 12.95 -6.35 -7.52
N MET A 332 12.79 -5.03 -7.55
CA MET A 332 13.49 -4.13 -6.63
C MET A 332 13.00 -4.27 -5.20
N GLN A 333 11.69 -4.40 -4.99
CA GLN A 333 11.12 -4.70 -3.69
C GLN A 333 11.71 -6.00 -3.11
N ALA A 334 11.86 -7.04 -3.94
CA ALA A 334 12.50 -8.29 -3.56
C ALA A 334 13.99 -8.13 -3.18
N ARG A 335 14.71 -7.19 -3.80
CA ARG A 335 16.16 -6.97 -3.59
C ARG A 335 16.47 -6.00 -2.45
N GLN A 336 15.64 -4.97 -2.21
CA GLN A 336 15.91 -3.94 -1.20
C GLN A 336 15.98 -4.50 0.23
N GLU A 337 15.29 -5.59 0.51
CA GLU A 337 15.25 -6.23 1.81
C GLU A 337 16.51 -7.04 2.15
N TRP A 338 17.32 -7.43 1.14
CA TRP A 338 18.60 -8.11 1.36
C TRP A 338 19.71 -7.15 1.80
N ALA A 339 19.52 -5.85 1.63
CA ALA A 339 20.48 -4.82 2.01
C ALA A 339 20.34 -4.32 3.45
N LEU A 340 19.31 -4.77 4.18
CA LEU A 340 19.02 -4.39 5.57
C LEU A 340 19.34 -5.49 6.60
N ASN A 341 19.87 -6.65 6.13
CA ASN A 341 20.32 -7.77 6.99
C ASN A 341 21.83 -7.85 7.09
#